data_38893d63cb3faa98abbc71f93daf5dcd
#
_entry.id   38893d63cb3faa98abbc71f93daf5dcd
#
_cell.length_a   1.000
_cell.length_b   1.000
_cell.length_c   1.000
_cell.angle_alpha   90.00
_cell.angle_beta   90.00
_cell.angle_gamma   90.00
#
_symmetry.space_group_name_H-M   'P 1'
#
loop_
_entity.id
_entity.type
_entity.pdbx_description
1 polymer ?
#
loop_
_entity_poly.entity_id
_entity_poly.type
_entity_poly.pdbx_seq_one_letter_code
_entity_poly.pdbx_strand_id
1 'polypeptide(L)'
;MRVVLGLGLREHADLAGFYDLTARLSAPQDCAIAVPEFRRHLPLIAVLRGLGRQLTLIPRTTLSGVPTMSQSARSLAAYGTGSVAEACALIACPGGVILQPARRSFDNRLTGALAQAPFDAPIINERPHP
;
A
#
# COMPACT_ATOMS: atom_id res chain seq x y z
N MET A 1 17.73 0.21 3.85
CA MET A 1 16.47 -0.03 4.55
C MET A 1 15.37 -0.23 3.51
N ARG A 2 14.66 -1.32 3.58
CA ARG A 2 13.60 -1.64 2.62
C ARG A 2 12.26 -1.18 3.15
N VAL A 3 11.60 -0.33 2.38
CA VAL A 3 10.32 0.24 2.77
C VAL A 3 9.30 -0.06 1.67
N VAL A 4 8.10 -0.45 2.07
CA VAL A 4 6.97 -0.67 1.17
C VAL A 4 5.86 0.30 1.55
N LEU A 5 5.31 0.97 0.54
CA LEU A 5 4.13 1.81 0.68
C LEU A 5 2.90 0.99 0.30
N GLY A 6 2.04 0.72 1.26
CA GLY A 6 0.73 0.12 1.00
C GLY A 6 -0.29 1.20 0.72
N LEU A 7 -1.14 1.00 -0.28
CA LEU A 7 -2.17 1.96 -0.66
C LEU A 7 -3.56 1.34 -0.61
N GLY A 8 -4.50 2.10 -0.03
CA GLY A 8 -5.92 1.93 -0.24
C GLY A 8 -6.38 3.02 -1.19
N LEU A 9 -7.12 2.68 -2.24
CA LEU A 9 -7.53 3.62 -3.27
C LEU A 9 -9.05 3.63 -3.40
N ARG A 10 -9.59 4.83 -3.50
CA ARG A 10 -10.98 5.06 -3.93
C ARG A 10 -10.98 5.46 -5.40
N GLU A 11 -12.15 5.40 -6.02
CA GLU A 11 -12.33 5.95 -7.35
C GLU A 11 -11.89 7.41 -7.38
N HIS A 12 -11.39 7.85 -8.53
CA HIS A 12 -10.88 9.20 -8.75
C HIS A 12 -9.61 9.56 -7.96
N ALA A 13 -8.96 8.59 -7.30
CA ALA A 13 -7.64 8.82 -6.74
C ALA A 13 -6.68 9.22 -7.86
N ASP A 14 -5.87 10.25 -7.62
CA ASP A 14 -5.02 10.82 -8.64
C ASP A 14 -3.58 11.05 -8.15
N LEU A 15 -2.73 11.50 -9.07
CA LEU A 15 -1.32 11.70 -8.80
C LEU A 15 -1.08 12.82 -7.77
N ALA A 16 -1.91 13.86 -7.77
CA ALA A 16 -1.79 14.94 -6.78
C ALA A 16 -2.01 14.39 -5.36
N GLY A 17 -3.03 13.56 -5.19
CA GLY A 17 -3.28 12.90 -3.90
C GLY A 17 -2.15 11.95 -3.52
N PHE A 18 -1.58 11.25 -4.48
CA PHE A 18 -0.44 10.37 -4.23
C PHE A 18 0.78 11.14 -3.73
N TYR A 19 1.13 12.24 -4.37
CA TYR A 19 2.27 13.06 -3.94
C TYR A 19 2.03 13.70 -2.56
N ASP A 20 0.81 14.16 -2.28
CA ASP A 20 0.45 14.67 -0.97
C ASP A 20 0.63 13.58 0.10
N LEU A 21 0.14 12.39 -0.18
CA LEU A 21 0.22 11.27 0.76
C LEU A 21 1.67 10.85 1.02
N THR A 22 2.48 10.71 -0.02
CA THR A 22 3.89 10.34 0.15
C THR A 22 4.66 11.37 0.94
N ALA A 23 4.34 12.66 0.78
CA ALA A 23 4.93 13.72 1.57
C ALA A 23 4.52 13.60 3.04
N ARG A 24 3.24 13.36 3.32
CA ARG A 24 2.73 13.19 4.70
C ARG A 24 3.38 12.01 5.42
N LEU A 25 3.67 10.94 4.68
CA LEU A 25 4.30 9.73 5.22
C LEU A 25 5.81 9.81 5.25
N SER A 26 6.41 10.81 4.63
CA SER A 26 7.86 10.88 4.39
C SER A 26 8.35 9.61 3.69
N ALA A 27 7.58 9.14 2.70
CA ALA A 27 7.89 7.92 1.98
C ALA A 27 9.13 8.10 1.11
N PRO A 28 10.04 7.11 1.07
CA PRO A 28 11.15 7.15 0.12
C PRO A 28 10.65 7.28 -1.31
N GLN A 29 11.36 8.08 -2.10
CA GLN A 29 10.89 8.47 -3.44
C GLN A 29 10.67 7.30 -4.39
N ASP A 30 11.44 6.23 -4.24
CA ASP A 30 11.42 5.07 -5.12
C ASP A 30 11.08 3.77 -4.39
N CYS A 31 10.38 3.86 -3.25
CA CYS A 31 9.97 2.67 -2.52
C CYS A 31 8.98 1.82 -3.34
N ALA A 32 8.98 0.52 -3.06
CA ALA A 32 7.98 -0.39 -3.64
C ALA A 32 6.57 0.00 -3.16
N ILE A 33 5.58 -0.23 -4.01
CA ILE A 33 4.19 0.11 -3.72
C ILE A 33 3.36 -1.18 -3.78
N ALA A 34 2.55 -1.42 -2.74
CA ALA A 34 1.61 -2.53 -2.70
C ALA A 34 0.19 -1.99 -2.78
N VAL A 35 -0.59 -2.50 -3.72
CA VAL A 35 -1.97 -2.06 -3.96
C VAL A 35 -2.90 -3.27 -4.00
N PRO A 36 -4.16 -3.12 -3.59
CA PRO A 36 -5.11 -4.22 -3.69
C PRO A 36 -5.41 -4.52 -5.17
N GLU A 37 -5.38 -5.80 -5.51
CA GLU A 37 -5.59 -6.25 -6.88
C GLU A 37 -6.94 -5.79 -7.45
N PHE A 38 -7.98 -5.74 -6.62
CA PHE A 38 -9.30 -5.34 -7.06
C PHE A 38 -9.41 -3.85 -7.44
N ARG A 39 -8.34 -3.06 -7.21
CA ARG A 39 -8.25 -1.67 -7.64
C ARG A 39 -7.30 -1.48 -8.83
N ARG A 40 -6.82 -2.56 -9.43
CA ARG A 40 -5.84 -2.49 -10.52
C ARG A 40 -6.33 -1.73 -11.75
N HIS A 41 -7.65 -1.61 -11.91
CA HIS A 41 -8.27 -0.91 -13.05
C HIS A 41 -8.29 0.61 -12.91
N LEU A 42 -7.98 1.14 -11.72
CA LEU A 42 -8.04 2.59 -11.51
C LEU A 42 -6.95 3.31 -12.30
N PRO A 43 -7.26 4.50 -12.86
CA PRO A 43 -6.29 5.23 -13.69
C PRO A 43 -4.96 5.51 -13.00
N LEU A 44 -4.96 5.77 -11.69
CA LEU A 44 -3.73 6.04 -10.96
C LEU A 44 -2.72 4.89 -11.07
N ILE A 45 -3.19 3.64 -11.11
CA ILE A 45 -2.31 2.48 -11.24
C ILE A 45 -1.51 2.57 -12.55
N ALA A 46 -2.17 2.86 -13.66
CA ALA A 46 -1.50 3.02 -14.95
C ALA A 46 -0.52 4.19 -14.93
N VAL A 47 -0.88 5.29 -14.28
CA VAL A 47 -0.01 6.45 -14.15
C VAL A 47 1.27 6.08 -13.38
N LEU A 48 1.15 5.40 -12.26
CA LEU A 48 2.29 4.99 -11.45
C LEU A 48 3.21 4.03 -12.22
N ARG A 49 2.64 3.07 -12.96
CA ARG A 49 3.43 2.18 -13.83
C ARG A 49 4.17 2.96 -14.91
N GLY A 50 3.51 3.94 -15.51
CA GLY A 50 4.11 4.80 -16.52
C GLY A 50 5.28 5.64 -16.00
N LEU A 51 5.25 5.95 -14.69
CA LEU A 51 6.35 6.64 -14.01
C LEU A 51 7.48 5.69 -13.57
N GLY A 52 7.39 4.42 -13.92
CA GLY A 52 8.42 3.44 -13.58
C GLY A 52 8.35 2.91 -12.16
N ARG A 53 7.24 3.16 -11.43
CA ARG A 53 7.11 2.67 -10.06
C ARG A 53 6.83 1.17 -10.06
N GLN A 54 7.43 0.47 -9.11
CA GLN A 54 7.18 -0.96 -8.91
C GLN A 54 5.92 -1.15 -8.09
N LEU A 55 4.96 -1.89 -8.65
CA LEU A 55 3.69 -2.18 -8.00
C LEU A 55 3.55 -3.67 -7.77
N THR A 56 3.14 -4.04 -6.56
CA THR A 56 2.72 -5.39 -6.21
C THR A 56 1.22 -5.40 -6.04
N LEU A 57 0.54 -6.28 -6.75
CA LEU A 57 -0.91 -6.45 -6.62
C LEU A 57 -1.19 -7.46 -5.52
N ILE A 58 -1.95 -7.04 -4.51
CA ILE A 58 -2.26 -7.89 -3.35
C ILE A 58 -3.66 -8.49 -3.53
N PRO A 59 -3.77 -9.83 -3.59
CA PRO A 59 -5.08 -10.46 -3.74
C PRO A 59 -5.99 -10.16 -2.54
N ARG A 60 -7.26 -9.91 -2.83
CA ARG A 60 -8.26 -9.64 -1.80
C ARG A 60 -8.31 -10.74 -0.74
N THR A 61 -8.17 -11.99 -1.16
CA THR A 61 -8.23 -13.14 -0.27
C THR A 61 -7.15 -13.15 0.80
N THR A 62 -6.03 -12.45 0.58
CA THR A 62 -4.93 -12.39 1.54
C THR A 62 -5.10 -11.29 2.60
N LEU A 63 -6.08 -10.40 2.43
CA LEU A 63 -6.27 -9.26 3.34
C LEU A 63 -6.95 -9.67 4.64
N SER A 64 -7.86 -10.64 4.58
CA SER A 64 -8.66 -11.03 5.74
C SER A 64 -7.78 -11.54 6.87
N GLY A 65 -7.99 -11.03 8.06
CA GLY A 65 -7.28 -11.47 9.27
C GLY A 65 -5.90 -10.87 9.45
N VAL A 66 -5.41 -10.02 8.54
CA VAL A 66 -4.12 -9.38 8.73
C VAL A 66 -4.22 -8.36 9.87
N PRO A 67 -3.42 -8.52 10.95
CA PRO A 67 -3.44 -7.56 12.06
C PRO A 67 -2.90 -6.20 11.61
N THR A 68 -3.62 -5.14 11.98
CA THR A 68 -3.24 -3.78 11.63
C THR A 68 -3.31 -2.87 12.85
N MET A 69 -2.55 -1.78 12.83
CA MET A 69 -2.59 -0.78 13.90
C MET A 69 -3.86 0.06 13.81
N SER A 70 -4.29 0.42 12.59
CA SER A 70 -5.50 1.19 12.37
C SER A 70 -6.70 0.25 12.26
N GLN A 71 -7.84 0.66 12.81
CA GLN A 71 -9.04 -0.16 12.84
C GLN A 71 -10.22 0.63 12.28
N SER A 72 -10.53 0.39 11.00
CA SER A 72 -11.68 0.98 10.33
C SER A 72 -12.81 -0.04 10.29
N ALA A 73 -13.97 0.32 10.82
CA ALA A 73 -15.15 -0.56 10.80
C ALA A 73 -15.56 -0.89 9.36
N ARG A 74 -15.46 0.08 8.45
CA ARG A 74 -15.78 -0.12 7.03
C ARG A 74 -14.82 -1.13 6.40
N SER A 75 -13.53 -1.00 6.66
CA SER A 75 -12.52 -1.91 6.14
C SER A 75 -12.70 -3.33 6.69
N LEU A 76 -12.97 -3.46 7.99
CA LEU A 76 -13.23 -4.75 8.61
C LEU A 76 -14.44 -5.43 7.99
N ALA A 77 -15.53 -4.70 7.79
CA ALA A 77 -16.75 -5.25 7.20
C ALA A 77 -16.54 -5.66 5.73
N ALA A 78 -15.79 -4.88 4.96
CA ALA A 78 -15.61 -5.14 3.54
C ALA A 78 -14.51 -6.14 3.22
N TYR A 79 -13.41 -6.14 3.98
CA TYR A 79 -12.19 -6.87 3.61
C TYR A 79 -11.62 -7.74 4.72
N GLY A 80 -12.20 -7.70 5.92
CA GLY A 80 -11.72 -8.51 7.04
C GLY A 80 -10.42 -8.01 7.67
N THR A 81 -10.02 -6.78 7.38
CA THR A 81 -8.84 -6.15 7.97
C THR A 81 -9.15 -4.71 8.37
N GLY A 82 -8.49 -4.23 9.41
CA GLY A 82 -8.71 -2.88 9.92
C GLY A 82 -8.19 -1.77 9.01
N SER A 83 -7.24 -2.07 8.12
CA SER A 83 -6.70 -1.11 7.16
C SER A 83 -6.13 -1.84 5.95
N VAL A 84 -6.74 -1.59 4.78
CA VAL A 84 -6.24 -2.17 3.52
C VAL A 84 -4.81 -1.71 3.23
N ALA A 85 -4.51 -0.42 3.46
CA ALA A 85 -3.17 0.10 3.22
C ALA A 85 -2.11 -0.59 4.07
N GLU A 86 -2.36 -0.73 5.38
CA GLU A 86 -1.41 -1.41 6.26
C GLU A 86 -1.30 -2.89 5.91
N ALA A 87 -2.42 -3.55 5.63
CA ALA A 87 -2.42 -4.96 5.26
C ALA A 87 -1.61 -5.20 3.97
N CYS A 88 -1.82 -4.39 2.94
CA CYS A 88 -1.05 -4.49 1.70
C CYS A 88 0.44 -4.31 1.94
N ALA A 89 0.82 -3.32 2.73
CA ALA A 89 2.23 -3.08 3.05
C ALA A 89 2.85 -4.28 3.78
N LEU A 90 2.14 -4.84 4.76
CA LEU A 90 2.64 -5.98 5.54
C LEU A 90 2.73 -7.27 4.72
N ILE A 91 1.75 -7.51 3.85
CA ILE A 91 1.77 -8.69 2.98
C ILE A 91 2.94 -8.63 2.01
N ALA A 92 3.20 -7.47 1.44
CA ALA A 92 4.33 -7.28 0.52
C ALA A 92 5.68 -7.23 1.22
N CYS A 93 5.70 -7.24 2.54
CA CYS A 93 6.89 -7.05 3.36
C CYS A 93 6.95 -8.13 4.45
N PRO A 94 7.13 -9.42 4.07
CA PRO A 94 7.09 -10.52 5.04
C PRO A 94 8.06 -10.32 6.19
N GLY A 95 7.57 -10.51 7.42
CA GLY A 95 8.35 -10.29 8.62
C GLY A 95 8.57 -8.84 8.97
N GLY A 96 8.03 -7.92 8.17
CA GLY A 96 8.17 -6.49 8.39
C GLY A 96 7.26 -5.95 9.49
N VAL A 97 7.48 -4.70 9.83
CA VAL A 97 6.68 -3.97 10.81
C VAL A 97 6.19 -2.66 10.21
N ILE A 98 5.09 -2.16 10.74
CA ILE A 98 4.57 -0.85 10.32
C ILE A 98 5.52 0.24 10.83
N LEU A 99 6.03 1.01 9.87
CA LEU A 99 6.87 2.17 10.15
C LEU A 99 6.02 3.43 10.33
N GLN A 100 5.01 3.59 9.48
CA GLN A 100 4.02 4.66 9.56
C GLN A 100 2.63 4.06 9.41
N PRO A 101 1.74 4.23 10.39
CA PRO A 101 0.37 3.74 10.28
C PRO A 101 -0.41 4.50 9.21
N ALA A 102 -1.58 4.00 8.88
CA ALA A 102 -2.39 4.55 7.79
C ALA A 102 -2.69 6.03 7.98
N ARG A 103 -2.45 6.79 6.91
CA ARG A 103 -2.81 8.21 6.80
C ARG A 103 -3.56 8.43 5.50
N ARG A 104 -4.39 9.45 5.47
CA ARG A 104 -5.18 9.82 4.29
C ARG A 104 -4.55 10.97 3.54
N SER A 105 -4.72 10.97 2.23
CA SER A 105 -4.41 12.13 1.40
C SER A 105 -5.38 13.28 1.72
N PHE A 106 -5.07 14.49 1.25
CA PHE A 106 -5.87 15.68 1.52
C PHE A 106 -7.33 15.55 1.05
N ASP A 107 -7.56 14.77 0.00
CA ASP A 107 -8.89 14.59 -0.60
C ASP A 107 -9.59 13.31 -0.13
N ASN A 108 -9.02 12.56 0.79
CA ASN A 108 -9.53 11.30 1.33
C ASN A 108 -9.69 10.18 0.28
N ARG A 109 -9.10 10.31 -0.90
CA ARG A 109 -9.22 9.29 -1.96
C ARG A 109 -8.12 8.25 -1.90
N LEU A 110 -7.07 8.53 -1.15
CA LEU A 110 -5.97 7.60 -0.91
C LEU A 110 -5.71 7.46 0.57
N THR A 111 -5.41 6.25 0.98
CA THR A 111 -4.85 5.94 2.29
C THR A 111 -3.53 5.23 2.06
N GLY A 112 -2.54 5.57 2.83
CA GLY A 112 -1.22 4.94 2.70
C GLY A 112 -0.61 4.62 4.04
N ALA A 113 0.22 3.59 4.06
CA ALA A 113 0.99 3.18 5.23
C ALA A 113 2.35 2.69 4.77
N LEU A 114 3.35 2.85 5.61
CA LEU A 114 4.69 2.35 5.33
C LEU A 114 5.00 1.16 6.22
N ALA A 115 5.54 0.10 5.62
CA ALA A 115 6.13 -1.02 6.34
C ALA A 115 7.61 -1.09 6.03
N GLN A 116 8.37 -1.56 7.01
CA GLN A 116 9.82 -1.73 6.89
C GLN A 116 10.14 -3.21 6.99
N ALA A 117 10.87 -3.73 6.01
CA ALA A 117 11.32 -5.11 6.01
C ALA A 117 12.52 -5.28 6.92
N PRO A 118 12.70 -6.47 7.54
CA PRO A 118 13.97 -6.83 8.13
C PRO A 118 15.09 -6.75 7.09
N PHE A 119 16.32 -6.54 7.54
CA PHE A 119 17.46 -6.25 6.67
C PHE A 119 17.62 -7.21 5.49
N ASP A 120 17.43 -8.52 5.71
CA ASP A 120 17.64 -9.55 4.69
C ASP A 120 16.33 -10.11 4.11
N ALA A 121 15.19 -9.55 4.47
CA ALA A 121 13.92 -10.08 3.98
C ALA A 121 13.66 -9.62 2.54
N PRO A 122 13.15 -10.51 1.67
CA PRO A 122 12.76 -10.09 0.33
C PRO A 122 11.50 -9.23 0.38
N ILE A 123 11.41 -8.27 -0.53
CA ILE A 123 10.17 -7.54 -0.78
C ILE A 123 9.47 -8.25 -1.93
N ILE A 124 8.21 -8.62 -1.72
CA ILE A 124 7.39 -9.19 -2.78
C ILE A 124 7.02 -8.07 -3.73
N ASN A 125 7.28 -8.28 -5.02
CA ASN A 125 6.82 -7.37 -6.06
C ASN A 125 6.32 -8.20 -7.25
N GLU A 126 5.65 -7.56 -8.20
CA GLU A 126 5.01 -8.27 -9.30
C GLU A 126 6.00 -8.80 -10.35
N ARG A 127 7.26 -8.42 -10.27
CA ARG A 127 8.30 -8.94 -11.15
C ARG A 127 9.03 -10.05 -10.44
N PRO A 128 9.03 -11.28 -10.98
CA PRO A 128 9.88 -12.32 -10.44
C PRO A 128 11.34 -11.90 -10.56
N HIS A 129 12.12 -12.21 -9.55
CA HIS A 129 13.55 -12.01 -9.64
C HIS A 129 14.15 -13.10 -10.51
N PRO A 130 15.07 -12.75 -11.38
CA PRO A 130 15.80 -13.74 -12.14
C PRO A 130 16.62 -14.67 -11.26
#